data_fbe61ffab56feabca6882b94abe46c55
#
_entry.id   fbe61ffab56feabca6882b94abe46c55
#
_cell.length_a   1.000
_cell.length_b   1.000
_cell.length_c   1.000
_cell.angle_alpha   90.00
_cell.angle_beta   90.00
_cell.angle_gamma   90.00
#
_symmetry.space_group_name_H-M   'P 1'
#
loop_
_entity.id
_entity.type
_entity.pdbx_description
1 polymer ?
#
loop_
_entity_poly.entity_id
_entity_poly.type
_entity_poly.pdbx_seq_one_letter_code
_entity_poly.pdbx_strand_id
1 'polypeptide(L)'
;MKQSARLFTGLLVPALMLAFATATPAMKHEMAKDAKAAPAAKAEKGKPTITVLAENDKAKAYTVQYKPGDENKTIANSTTRVVRALKGGTLLRTYADGKTEKAEWKAGEVKIRGPEGAYTTKNIGKTELLIYVVQLK
;
A
#
# COMPACT_ATOMS: atom_id res chain seq x y z
N MET A 1 -9.71 -63.21 28.65
CA MET A 1 -8.48 -63.93 29.08
C MET A 1 -7.30 -62.97 28.92
N LYS A 2 -6.57 -62.78 30.06
CA LYS A 2 -5.18 -62.28 30.22
C LYS A 2 -4.89 -60.87 29.63
N GLN A 3 -4.96 -59.79 30.44
CA GLN A 3 -3.94 -59.22 31.34
C GLN A 3 -2.52 -59.22 30.79
N SER A 4 -1.97 -58.04 30.60
CA SER A 4 -0.61 -57.72 31.04
C SER A 4 -0.41 -56.20 31.10
N ALA A 5 -0.42 -55.70 32.32
CA ALA A 5 0.09 -54.40 32.70
C ALA A 5 1.61 -54.42 32.57
N ARG A 6 2.22 -53.35 32.10
CA ARG A 6 3.62 -53.03 32.37
C ARG A 6 3.73 -51.58 32.80
N LEU A 7 3.90 -51.45 34.13
CA LEU A 7 4.50 -50.27 34.73
C LEU A 7 5.89 -50.04 34.17
N PHE A 8 6.22 -48.83 33.82
CA PHE A 8 7.59 -48.37 33.79
C PHE A 8 7.72 -47.11 34.64
N THR A 9 8.41 -47.33 35.72
CA THR A 9 8.80 -46.40 36.76
C THR A 9 9.87 -45.43 36.25
N GLY A 10 9.68 -44.16 36.53
CA GLY A 10 10.56 -43.08 36.87
C GLY A 10 11.96 -42.96 36.27
N LEU A 11 12.24 -41.83 35.72
CA LEU A 11 13.53 -41.17 35.92
C LEU A 11 13.33 -39.65 35.93
N LEU A 12 13.46 -39.11 37.10
CA LEU A 12 13.50 -37.66 37.37
C LEU A 12 14.88 -37.16 36.96
N VAL A 13 14.94 -36.27 35.95
CA VAL A 13 16.14 -35.54 35.59
C VAL A 13 15.96 -34.08 35.97
N PRO A 14 16.80 -33.51 36.85
CA PRO A 14 16.70 -32.10 37.19
C PRO A 14 17.16 -31.22 36.02
N ALA A 15 16.28 -30.30 35.61
CA ALA A 15 16.57 -29.28 34.63
C ALA A 15 17.59 -28.26 35.19
N LEU A 16 18.77 -28.26 34.61
CA LEU A 16 19.75 -27.20 34.82
C LEU A 16 19.36 -26.01 33.94
N MET A 17 18.78 -24.99 34.53
CA MET A 17 18.51 -23.71 33.87
C MET A 17 19.82 -22.97 33.62
N LEU A 18 20.28 -22.98 32.41
CA LEU A 18 21.33 -22.06 31.95
C LEU A 18 20.60 -20.86 31.30
N ALA A 19 20.51 -19.78 32.06
CA ALA A 19 20.03 -18.50 31.54
C ALA A 19 21.11 -17.88 30.65
N PHE A 20 20.97 -18.02 29.33
CA PHE A 20 21.73 -17.19 28.39
C PHE A 20 20.96 -15.88 28.19
N ALA A 21 21.37 -14.86 28.92
CA ALA A 21 21.01 -13.49 28.60
C ALA A 21 21.80 -13.06 27.35
N THR A 22 21.24 -13.26 26.15
CA THR A 22 21.75 -12.62 24.94
C THR A 22 21.19 -11.20 24.89
N ALA A 23 22.00 -10.24 25.33
CA ALA A 23 21.74 -8.83 25.05
C ALA A 23 21.85 -8.62 23.55
N THR A 24 20.72 -8.50 22.84
CA THR A 24 20.66 -7.99 21.49
C THR A 24 20.94 -6.47 21.53
N PRO A 25 21.96 -5.98 20.84
CA PRO A 25 22.12 -4.53 20.72
C PRO A 25 20.92 -3.98 19.93
N ALA A 26 20.14 -3.11 20.57
CA ALA A 26 19.12 -2.34 19.91
C ALA A 26 19.80 -1.48 18.82
N MET A 27 19.65 -1.84 17.55
CA MET A 27 19.97 -0.96 16.45
C MET A 27 19.03 0.24 16.54
N LYS A 28 19.57 1.35 17.03
CA LYS A 28 18.93 2.66 16.86
C LYS A 28 18.90 2.94 15.35
N HIS A 29 17.75 2.68 14.73
CA HIS A 29 17.44 3.29 13.46
C HIS A 29 17.28 4.77 13.71
N GLU A 30 18.31 5.51 13.40
CA GLU A 30 18.27 6.96 13.29
C GLU A 30 17.37 7.26 12.09
N MET A 31 16.06 7.44 12.36
CA MET A 31 15.11 7.93 11.38
C MET A 31 15.56 9.34 11.01
N ALA A 32 16.03 9.50 9.78
CA ALA A 32 16.33 10.78 9.19
C ALA A 32 15.10 11.69 9.34
N LYS A 33 15.25 12.69 10.20
CA LYS A 33 14.33 13.82 10.38
C LYS A 33 14.45 14.75 9.18
N ASP A 34 13.81 14.42 8.07
CA ASP A 34 13.54 15.39 7.01
C ASP A 34 12.40 14.87 6.09
N ALA A 35 11.30 14.46 6.70
CA ALA A 35 10.03 14.35 5.99
C ALA A 35 9.18 15.56 6.39
N LYS A 36 9.29 16.65 5.63
CA LYS A 36 8.35 17.76 5.71
C LYS A 36 6.97 17.23 5.41
N ALA A 37 6.15 17.05 6.43
CA ALA A 37 4.76 16.65 6.28
C ALA A 37 4.06 17.70 5.41
N ALA A 38 3.69 17.32 4.20
CA ALA A 38 2.93 18.19 3.31
C ALA A 38 1.49 18.31 3.82
N PRO A 39 0.84 19.49 3.69
CA PRO A 39 -0.49 19.74 4.21
C PRO A 39 -1.51 18.81 3.52
N ALA A 40 -2.44 18.25 4.31
CA ALA A 40 -3.57 17.48 3.82
C ALA A 40 -4.37 18.33 2.81
N ALA A 41 -4.49 17.86 1.57
CA ALA A 41 -5.26 18.54 0.56
C ALA A 41 -6.73 18.58 0.96
N LYS A 42 -7.38 19.76 0.90
CA LYS A 42 -8.81 19.92 1.13
C LYS A 42 -9.59 19.08 0.11
N ALA A 43 -10.47 18.20 0.59
CA ALA A 43 -11.34 17.40 -0.26
C ALA A 43 -12.37 18.30 -0.95
N GLU A 44 -12.29 18.47 -2.25
CA GLU A 44 -13.32 19.11 -3.06
C GLU A 44 -14.37 18.06 -3.49
N LYS A 45 -15.66 18.44 -3.42
CA LYS A 45 -16.74 17.53 -3.81
C LYS A 45 -16.63 17.16 -5.29
N GLY A 46 -16.65 15.85 -5.59
CA GLY A 46 -16.53 15.32 -6.96
C GLY A 46 -15.10 15.20 -7.49
N LYS A 47 -14.09 15.47 -6.64
CA LYS A 47 -12.68 15.28 -6.96
C LYS A 47 -12.01 14.34 -5.97
N PRO A 48 -11.08 13.49 -6.42
CA PRO A 48 -10.33 12.61 -5.52
C PRO A 48 -9.45 13.42 -4.57
N THR A 49 -9.30 12.92 -3.36
CA THR A 49 -8.38 13.49 -2.38
C THR A 49 -6.98 12.93 -2.61
N ILE A 50 -5.99 13.81 -2.78
CA ILE A 50 -4.58 13.46 -2.93
C ILE A 50 -3.85 13.88 -1.66
N THR A 51 -3.17 12.93 -1.02
CA THR A 51 -2.35 13.19 0.17
C THR A 51 -0.90 12.81 -0.11
N VAL A 52 0.00 13.77 -0.09
CA VAL A 52 1.44 13.53 -0.22
C VAL A 52 1.98 12.99 1.10
N LEU A 53 2.68 11.86 1.05
CA LEU A 53 3.23 11.16 2.20
C LEU A 53 4.71 11.43 2.38
N ALA A 54 5.45 11.43 1.27
CA ALA A 54 6.88 11.70 1.24
C ALA A 54 7.30 12.21 -0.15
N GLU A 55 8.30 13.06 -0.19
CA GLU A 55 8.85 13.57 -1.44
C GLU A 55 10.33 13.93 -1.27
N ASN A 56 11.15 13.59 -2.27
CA ASN A 56 12.53 14.01 -2.39
C ASN A 56 12.84 14.39 -3.86
N ASP A 57 14.09 14.59 -4.19
CA ASP A 57 14.56 14.94 -5.55
C ASP A 57 14.33 13.85 -6.60
N LYS A 58 14.18 12.59 -6.19
CA LYS A 58 14.07 11.42 -7.09
C LYS A 58 12.69 10.81 -7.18
N ALA A 59 11.88 10.96 -6.13
CA ALA A 59 10.57 10.32 -6.06
C ALA A 59 9.58 11.08 -5.20
N LYS A 60 8.29 10.86 -5.47
CA LYS A 60 7.15 11.34 -4.71
C LYS A 60 6.21 10.19 -4.38
N ALA A 61 5.92 10.00 -3.10
CA ALA A 61 4.96 9.02 -2.60
C ALA A 61 3.69 9.74 -2.12
N TYR A 62 2.53 9.29 -2.60
CA TYR A 62 1.25 9.88 -2.25
C TYR A 62 0.11 8.86 -2.34
N THR A 63 -1.00 9.16 -1.68
CA THR A 63 -2.24 8.40 -1.84
C THR A 63 -3.25 9.21 -2.64
N VAL A 64 -4.12 8.49 -3.37
CA VAL A 64 -5.27 9.06 -4.05
C VAL A 64 -6.51 8.28 -3.63
N GLN A 65 -7.47 8.99 -3.07
CA GLN A 65 -8.75 8.44 -2.62
C GLN A 65 -9.85 8.91 -3.56
N TYR A 66 -10.51 7.97 -4.23
CA TYR A 66 -11.63 8.20 -5.10
C TYR A 66 -12.92 7.73 -4.42
N LYS A 67 -13.79 8.62 -4.04
CA LYS A 67 -15.17 8.27 -3.66
C LYS A 67 -15.97 7.90 -4.90
N PRO A 68 -17.09 7.16 -4.77
CA PRO A 68 -17.97 6.92 -5.91
C PRO A 68 -18.36 8.23 -6.62
N GLY A 69 -18.15 8.26 -7.94
CA GLY A 69 -18.41 9.43 -8.79
C GLY A 69 -17.30 10.46 -8.87
N ASP A 70 -16.27 10.39 -8.04
CA ASP A 70 -15.13 11.33 -8.12
C ASP A 70 -14.42 11.19 -9.47
N GLU A 71 -14.06 12.33 -10.04
CA GLU A 71 -13.43 12.45 -11.34
C GLU A 71 -12.17 13.32 -11.27
N ASN A 72 -11.10 12.87 -11.88
CA ASN A 72 -9.83 13.57 -11.96
C ASN A 72 -9.30 13.61 -13.39
N LYS A 73 -8.92 14.79 -13.84
CA LYS A 73 -8.22 14.97 -15.10
C LYS A 73 -6.71 14.82 -14.86
N THR A 74 -6.17 13.73 -15.35
CA THR A 74 -4.74 13.43 -15.23
C THR A 74 -3.99 14.14 -16.38
N ILE A 75 -3.00 14.94 -16.01
CA ILE A 75 -2.05 15.52 -16.96
C ILE A 75 -1.17 14.39 -17.50
N ALA A 76 -0.68 14.51 -18.74
CA ALA A 76 0.30 13.59 -19.30
C ALA A 76 1.47 13.40 -18.33
N ASN A 77 1.85 12.15 -18.10
CA ASN A 77 2.91 11.81 -17.18
C ASN A 77 4.09 11.21 -17.95
N SER A 78 5.25 11.84 -17.85
CA SER A 78 6.47 11.42 -18.53
C SER A 78 7.30 10.42 -17.76
N THR A 79 6.90 10.08 -16.52
CA THR A 79 7.70 9.26 -15.61
C THR A 79 7.03 7.96 -15.23
N THR A 80 7.83 7.01 -14.77
CA THR A 80 7.33 5.72 -14.28
C THR A 80 6.72 5.87 -12.89
N ARG A 81 5.63 5.14 -12.66
CA ARG A 81 4.92 5.08 -11.38
C ARG A 81 4.69 3.65 -10.95
N VAL A 82 4.88 3.39 -9.67
CA VAL A 82 4.42 2.16 -9.02
C VAL A 82 3.11 2.49 -8.30
N VAL A 83 2.05 1.78 -8.61
CA VAL A 83 0.71 2.00 -8.08
C VAL A 83 0.26 0.75 -7.35
N ARG A 84 -0.12 0.87 -6.08
CA ARG A 84 -0.70 -0.20 -5.27
C ARG A 84 -2.11 0.17 -4.85
N ALA A 85 -3.08 -0.70 -5.09
CA ALA A 85 -4.43 -0.52 -4.56
C ALA A 85 -4.45 -0.94 -3.07
N LEU A 86 -4.78 -0.02 -2.19
CA LEU A 86 -5.02 -0.29 -0.77
C LEU A 86 -6.47 -0.72 -0.53
N LYS A 87 -7.41 -0.11 -1.28
CA LYS A 87 -8.80 -0.55 -1.38
C LYS A 87 -9.14 -0.71 -2.85
N GLY A 88 -9.81 -1.80 -3.20
CA GLY A 88 -10.20 -2.11 -4.56
C GLY A 88 -11.39 -1.27 -5.05
N GLY A 89 -11.55 -1.18 -6.37
CA GLY A 89 -12.66 -0.45 -7.01
C GLY A 89 -12.51 -0.43 -8.52
N THR A 90 -13.42 0.26 -9.19
CA THR A 90 -13.45 0.32 -10.65
C THR A 90 -13.34 1.77 -11.12
N LEU A 91 -12.32 2.05 -11.89
CA LEU A 91 -12.12 3.36 -12.54
C LEU A 91 -12.46 3.27 -14.03
N LEU A 92 -13.10 4.27 -14.56
CA LEU A 92 -13.22 4.51 -15.99
C LEU A 92 -12.17 5.55 -16.38
N ARG A 93 -11.35 5.21 -17.37
CA ARG A 93 -10.43 6.14 -18.01
C ARG A 93 -10.99 6.59 -19.34
N THR A 94 -10.93 7.87 -19.62
CA THR A 94 -11.30 8.45 -20.90
C THR A 94 -10.11 9.18 -21.46
N TYR A 95 -9.60 8.72 -22.58
CA TYR A 95 -8.45 9.30 -23.27
C TYR A 95 -8.86 10.47 -24.18
N ALA A 96 -7.89 11.26 -24.61
CA ALA A 96 -8.12 12.44 -25.45
C ALA A 96 -8.78 12.11 -26.82
N ASP A 97 -8.57 10.90 -27.33
CA ASP A 97 -9.19 10.38 -28.56
C ASP A 97 -10.63 9.85 -28.36
N GLY A 98 -11.18 10.00 -27.16
CA GLY A 98 -12.52 9.54 -26.79
C GLY A 98 -12.60 8.06 -26.42
N LYS A 99 -11.52 7.30 -26.54
CA LYS A 99 -11.49 5.91 -26.08
C LYS A 99 -11.67 5.82 -24.58
N THR A 100 -12.37 4.78 -24.14
CA THR A 100 -12.57 4.50 -22.73
C THR A 100 -12.01 3.13 -22.35
N GLU A 101 -11.46 3.04 -21.14
CA GLU A 101 -10.94 1.80 -20.56
C GLU A 101 -11.46 1.64 -19.13
N LYS A 102 -12.02 0.49 -18.81
CA LYS A 102 -12.32 0.12 -17.42
C LYS A 102 -11.06 -0.45 -16.78
N ALA A 103 -10.60 0.19 -15.71
CA ALA A 103 -9.48 -0.28 -14.90
C ALA A 103 -10.02 -0.81 -13.56
N GLU A 104 -10.10 -2.12 -13.44
CA GLU A 104 -10.44 -2.78 -12.18
C GLU A 104 -9.20 -2.93 -11.31
N TRP A 105 -9.37 -2.67 -10.01
CA TRP A 105 -8.34 -2.78 -9.01
C TRP A 105 -8.79 -3.69 -7.88
N LYS A 106 -7.98 -4.68 -7.57
CA LYS A 106 -8.17 -5.52 -6.39
C LYS A 106 -7.32 -4.98 -5.24
N ALA A 107 -7.82 -5.06 -4.02
CA ALA A 107 -7.04 -4.68 -2.85
C ALA A 107 -5.72 -5.48 -2.81
N GLY A 108 -4.59 -4.79 -2.58
CA GLY A 108 -3.25 -5.36 -2.61
C GLY A 108 -2.60 -5.44 -3.99
N GLU A 109 -3.35 -5.24 -5.08
CA GLU A 109 -2.82 -5.29 -6.45
C GLU A 109 -1.78 -4.20 -6.68
N VAL A 110 -0.67 -4.55 -7.35
CA VAL A 110 0.41 -3.63 -7.70
C VAL A 110 0.58 -3.61 -9.22
N LYS A 111 0.68 -2.42 -9.80
CA LYS A 111 0.97 -2.21 -11.22
C LYS A 111 2.11 -1.20 -11.38
N ILE A 112 3.02 -1.48 -12.30
CA ILE A 112 4.02 -0.51 -12.75
C ILE A 112 3.46 0.14 -14.02
N ARG A 113 3.45 1.47 -14.06
CA ARG A 113 2.97 2.25 -15.19
C ARG A 113 4.08 3.15 -15.69
N GLY A 114 4.36 3.03 -16.97
CA GLY A 114 5.30 3.92 -17.67
C GLY A 114 4.69 5.29 -17.96
N PRO A 115 5.35 6.07 -18.82
CA PRO A 115 4.82 7.31 -19.35
C PRO A 115 3.46 7.10 -20.01
N GLU A 116 2.52 7.98 -19.73
CA GLU A 116 1.15 7.93 -20.28
C GLU A 116 0.69 9.33 -20.69
N GLY A 117 -0.10 9.41 -21.77
CA GLY A 117 -0.77 10.63 -22.18
C GLY A 117 -1.80 11.13 -21.17
N ALA A 118 -2.35 12.30 -21.41
CA ALA A 118 -3.42 12.84 -20.57
C ALA A 118 -4.72 12.01 -20.71
N TYR A 119 -5.40 11.77 -19.60
CA TYR A 119 -6.69 11.10 -19.57
C TYR A 119 -7.52 11.59 -18.37
N THR A 120 -8.81 11.40 -18.44
CA THR A 120 -9.71 11.61 -17.30
C THR A 120 -9.96 10.27 -16.61
N THR A 121 -9.98 10.26 -15.29
CA THR A 121 -10.26 9.07 -14.49
C THR A 121 -11.47 9.32 -13.60
N LYS A 122 -12.47 8.44 -13.66
CA LYS A 122 -13.69 8.52 -12.86
C LYS A 122 -13.92 7.23 -12.09
N ASN A 123 -14.26 7.32 -10.81
CA ASN A 123 -14.71 6.16 -10.06
C ASN A 123 -16.16 5.84 -10.42
N ILE A 124 -16.35 4.76 -11.18
CA ILE A 124 -17.67 4.25 -11.59
C ILE A 124 -18.17 3.11 -10.69
N GLY A 125 -17.35 2.70 -9.71
CA GLY A 125 -17.72 1.71 -8.71
C GLY A 125 -18.64 2.29 -7.64
N LYS A 126 -19.23 1.39 -6.84
CA LYS A 126 -20.08 1.74 -5.69
C LYS A 126 -19.28 1.95 -4.39
N THR A 127 -18.01 1.62 -4.41
CA THR A 127 -17.11 1.68 -3.25
C THR A 127 -16.01 2.70 -3.47
N GLU A 128 -15.45 3.19 -2.37
CA GLU A 128 -14.26 4.02 -2.38
C GLU A 128 -13.05 3.20 -2.84
N LEU A 129 -12.29 3.74 -3.78
CA LEU A 129 -10.98 3.23 -4.17
C LEU A 129 -9.89 4.07 -3.50
N LEU A 130 -8.92 3.41 -2.90
CA LEU A 130 -7.72 4.04 -2.34
C LEU A 130 -6.48 3.43 -2.98
N ILE A 131 -5.67 4.26 -3.62
CA ILE A 131 -4.40 3.84 -4.23
C ILE A 131 -3.24 4.57 -3.58
N TYR A 132 -2.13 3.85 -3.42
CA TYR A 132 -0.82 4.37 -3.06
C TYR A 132 0.04 4.43 -4.31
N VAL A 133 0.71 5.54 -4.53
CA VAL A 133 1.50 5.79 -5.73
C VAL A 133 2.90 6.23 -5.31
N VAL A 134 3.92 5.62 -5.91
CA VAL A 134 5.28 6.13 -5.92
C VAL A 134 5.59 6.54 -7.36
N GLN A 135 5.80 7.83 -7.57
CA GLN A 135 6.14 8.43 -8.85
C GLN A 135 7.62 8.78 -8.86
N LEU A 136 8.34 8.29 -9.86
CA LEU A 136 9.72 8.72 -10.12
C LEU A 136 9.73 10.11 -10.76
N LYS A 137 10.79 10.86 -10.53
CA LYS A 137 11.01 12.20 -11.12
C LYS A 137 11.99 12.16 -12.26
#